data_f24e9eb7098bd8ac73253abb338fb2ba
#
_entry.id   f24e9eb7098bd8ac73253abb338fb2ba
#
_cell.length_a   1.000
_cell.length_b   1.000
_cell.length_c   1.000
_cell.angle_alpha   90.00
_cell.angle_beta   90.00
_cell.angle_gamma   90.00
#
_symmetry.space_group_name_H-M   'P 1'
#
loop_
_entity.id
_entity.type
_entity.pdbx_description
1 polymer ?
#
loop_
_entity_poly.entity_id
_entity_poly.type
_entity_poly.pdbx_seq_one_letter_code
_entity_poly.pdbx_strand_id
1 'polypeptide(L)'
;RITEIAYFESDGNYCNVVTANKLRSPIGMNLTNLEHALDKQLGNEATTFIRIGKRFIVNKRYICKVNIPKQRLVITDYDRFTFQLPISRDALKQLKALITLSTEKK
;
A
#
# COMPACT_ATOMS: atom_id res chain seq x y z
N ARG A 1 10.29 -1.99 -11.53
CA ARG A 1 9.77 -3.31 -11.16
C ARG A 1 8.81 -3.22 -10.00
N ILE A 2 7.75 -4.00 -10.07
CA ILE A 2 6.73 -3.92 -9.02
C ILE A 2 7.27 -4.37 -7.66
N THR A 3 8.22 -5.29 -7.62
CA THR A 3 8.81 -5.72 -6.35
C THR A 3 9.62 -4.63 -5.67
N GLU A 4 10.00 -3.59 -6.41
CA GLU A 4 10.76 -2.48 -5.83
C GLU A 4 9.85 -1.37 -5.32
N ILE A 5 8.55 -1.46 -5.54
CA ILE A 5 7.60 -0.45 -5.11
C ILE A 5 7.09 -0.81 -3.72
N ALA A 6 7.28 0.09 -2.75
CA ALA A 6 6.78 -0.12 -1.40
C ALA A 6 5.32 0.35 -1.29
N TYR A 7 5.03 1.57 -1.74
CA TYR A 7 3.67 2.07 -1.69
C TYR A 7 3.53 3.31 -2.58
N PHE A 8 2.26 3.68 -2.81
CA PHE A 8 1.88 4.94 -3.45
C PHE A 8 1.10 5.77 -2.46
N GLU A 9 1.32 7.07 -2.46
CA GLU A 9 0.61 7.99 -1.58
C GLU A 9 0.02 9.13 -2.39
N SER A 10 -1.25 9.46 -2.14
CA SER A 10 -1.88 10.58 -2.84
C SER A 10 -1.29 11.91 -2.37
N ASP A 11 -1.18 12.86 -3.30
CA ASP A 11 -0.64 14.18 -3.03
C ASP A 11 -1.37 15.17 -3.92
N GLY A 12 -2.58 15.58 -3.48
CA GLY A 12 -3.41 16.44 -4.30
C GLY A 12 -3.91 15.71 -5.54
N ASN A 13 -3.64 16.27 -6.70
CA ASN A 13 -4.10 15.74 -7.98
C ASN A 13 -3.17 14.68 -8.56
N TYR A 14 -2.11 14.36 -7.86
CA TYR A 14 -1.17 13.34 -8.32
C TYR A 14 -0.77 12.45 -7.16
N CYS A 15 0.07 11.46 -7.44
CA CYS A 15 0.53 10.52 -6.44
C CYS A 15 2.05 10.50 -6.42
N ASN A 16 2.61 10.05 -5.32
CA ASN A 16 4.03 9.73 -5.26
C ASN A 16 4.18 8.21 -5.15
N VAL A 17 5.12 7.66 -5.92
CA VAL A 17 5.54 6.29 -5.74
C VAL A 17 6.77 6.29 -4.83
N VAL A 18 6.78 5.40 -3.84
CA VAL A 18 7.90 5.27 -2.91
C VAL A 18 8.47 3.88 -3.08
N THR A 19 9.76 3.81 -3.38
CA THR A 19 10.42 2.54 -3.65
C THR A 19 11.13 1.98 -2.43
N ALA A 20 11.57 0.74 -2.53
CA ALA A 20 12.31 0.08 -1.47
C ALA A 20 13.63 0.79 -1.15
N ASN A 21 14.15 1.55 -2.09
CA ASN A 21 15.37 2.36 -1.88
C ASN A 21 15.06 3.70 -1.22
N LYS A 22 13.80 3.92 -0.83
CA LYS A 22 13.33 5.17 -0.21
C LYS A 22 13.30 6.35 -1.17
N LEU A 23 13.34 6.09 -2.46
CA LEU A 23 13.19 7.14 -3.47
C LEU A 23 11.70 7.45 -3.64
N ARG A 24 11.40 8.73 -3.81
CA ARG A 24 10.03 9.21 -3.93
C ARG A 24 9.90 9.96 -5.25
N SER A 25 8.98 9.54 -6.09
CA SER A 25 8.82 10.13 -7.42
C SER A 25 7.35 10.42 -7.71
N PRO A 26 7.03 11.58 -8.31
CA PRO A 26 5.64 11.90 -8.61
C PRO A 26 5.13 11.16 -9.84
N ILE A 27 3.83 10.87 -9.82
CA ILE A 27 3.11 10.28 -10.94
C ILE A 27 1.94 11.19 -11.23
N GLY A 28 1.77 11.58 -12.50
CA GLY A 28 0.77 12.57 -12.90
C GLY A 28 -0.64 12.03 -13.01
N MET A 29 -1.13 11.37 -11.97
CA MET A 29 -2.53 10.93 -11.91
C MET A 29 -2.94 10.77 -10.45
N ASN A 30 -4.25 10.82 -10.17
CA ASN A 30 -4.73 10.65 -8.82
C ASN A 30 -4.75 9.16 -8.46
N LEU A 31 -4.97 8.88 -7.16
CA LEU A 31 -4.83 7.52 -6.64
C LEU A 31 -5.86 6.57 -7.24
N THR A 32 -7.08 7.02 -7.45
CA THR A 32 -8.14 6.18 -8.04
C THR A 32 -7.80 5.79 -9.48
N ASN A 33 -7.32 6.75 -10.27
CA ASN A 33 -6.90 6.45 -11.64
C ASN A 33 -5.69 5.53 -11.67
N LEU A 34 -4.78 5.72 -10.71
CA LEU A 34 -3.63 4.84 -10.60
C LEU A 34 -4.05 3.42 -10.27
N GLU A 35 -5.02 3.27 -9.37
CA GLU A 35 -5.54 1.95 -9.00
C GLU A 35 -6.09 1.23 -10.23
N HIS A 36 -6.86 1.95 -11.05
CA HIS A 36 -7.40 1.37 -12.28
C HIS A 36 -6.30 1.01 -13.28
N ALA A 37 -5.28 1.87 -13.39
CA ALA A 37 -4.17 1.61 -14.30
C ALA A 37 -3.38 0.37 -13.88
N LEU A 38 -3.19 0.18 -12.57
CA LEU A 38 -2.51 -1.00 -12.06
C LEU A 38 -3.29 -2.27 -12.40
N ASP A 39 -4.61 -2.24 -12.22
CA ASP A 39 -5.46 -3.38 -12.56
C ASP A 39 -5.33 -3.73 -14.04
N LYS A 40 -5.34 -2.73 -14.90
CA LYS A 40 -5.26 -2.95 -16.34
C LYS A 40 -3.91 -3.51 -16.77
N GLN A 41 -2.83 -2.96 -16.22
CA GLN A 41 -1.49 -3.29 -16.70
C GLN A 41 -0.92 -4.54 -16.08
N LEU A 42 -1.25 -4.81 -14.82
CA LEU A 42 -0.66 -5.92 -14.10
C LEU A 42 -1.49 -7.20 -14.15
N GLY A 43 -2.77 -7.08 -14.48
CA GLY A 43 -3.64 -8.25 -14.50
C GLY A 43 -3.62 -8.97 -13.16
N ASN A 44 -3.18 -10.24 -13.17
CA ASN A 44 -3.14 -11.04 -11.95
C ASN A 44 -2.17 -10.48 -10.92
N GLU A 45 -1.16 -9.75 -11.34
CA GLU A 45 -0.19 -9.18 -10.42
C GLU A 45 -0.73 -7.94 -9.70
N ALA A 46 -1.86 -7.40 -10.16
CA ALA A 46 -2.48 -6.26 -9.48
C ALA A 46 -2.83 -6.60 -8.04
N THR A 47 -3.05 -7.87 -7.71
CA THR A 47 -3.34 -8.28 -6.34
C THR A 47 -2.16 -8.07 -5.40
N THR A 48 -0.98 -7.78 -5.93
CA THR A 48 0.18 -7.43 -5.13
C THR A 48 -0.06 -6.12 -4.37
N PHE A 49 -0.88 -5.23 -4.93
CA PHE A 49 -1.15 -3.94 -4.33
C PHE A 49 -2.55 -3.88 -3.77
N ILE A 50 -2.69 -3.22 -2.61
CA ILE A 50 -4.00 -3.07 -1.97
C ILE A 50 -4.22 -1.60 -1.61
N ARG A 51 -5.40 -1.08 -1.98
CA ARG A 51 -5.83 0.27 -1.60
C ARG A 51 -6.23 0.26 -0.13
N ILE A 52 -5.63 1.15 0.66
CA ILE A 52 -5.93 1.26 2.08
C ILE A 52 -6.36 2.69 2.37
N GLY A 53 -7.63 2.87 2.64
CA GLY A 53 -8.20 4.19 2.87
C GLY A 53 -8.15 5.04 1.62
N LYS A 54 -8.04 6.36 1.82
CA LYS A 54 -8.11 7.32 0.72
C LYS A 54 -6.74 7.73 0.19
N ARG A 55 -5.69 7.46 0.93
CA ARG A 55 -4.39 8.05 0.64
C ARG A 55 -3.33 7.08 0.15
N PHE A 56 -3.52 5.78 0.35
CA PHE A 56 -2.43 4.83 0.13
C PHE A 56 -2.84 3.64 -0.72
N ILE A 57 -1.93 3.21 -1.58
CA ILE A 57 -1.94 1.88 -2.19
C ILE A 57 -0.62 1.24 -1.80
N VAL A 58 -0.67 0.07 -1.17
CA VAL A 58 0.49 -0.53 -0.52
C VAL A 58 0.80 -1.88 -1.13
N ASN A 59 2.09 -2.18 -1.28
CA ASN A 59 2.54 -3.51 -1.69
C ASN A 59 2.34 -4.47 -0.52
N LYS A 60 1.45 -5.45 -0.71
CA LYS A 60 1.06 -6.37 0.37
C LYS A 60 2.22 -7.16 0.94
N ARG A 61 3.21 -7.47 0.13
CA ARG A 61 4.33 -8.29 0.60
C ARG A 61 5.13 -7.63 1.72
N TYR A 62 5.03 -6.31 1.84
CA TYR A 62 5.79 -5.57 2.84
C TYR A 62 4.99 -5.23 4.09
N ILE A 63 3.71 -5.59 4.14
CA ILE A 63 2.89 -5.32 5.32
C ILE A 63 3.42 -6.16 6.48
N CYS A 64 3.82 -5.46 7.55
CA CYS A 64 4.43 -6.09 8.71
C CYS A 64 3.50 -6.08 9.92
N LYS A 65 2.92 -4.91 10.21
CA LYS A 65 2.13 -4.77 11.44
C LYS A 65 1.02 -3.75 11.24
N VAL A 66 -0.16 -4.10 11.73
CA VAL A 66 -1.32 -3.21 11.75
C VAL A 66 -1.52 -2.75 13.20
N ASN A 67 -1.28 -1.47 13.47
CA ASN A 67 -1.43 -0.91 14.81
C ASN A 67 -2.65 0.00 14.83
N ILE A 68 -3.81 -0.57 15.17
CA ILE A 68 -5.07 0.15 15.16
C ILE A 68 -5.12 1.26 16.20
N PRO A 69 -4.72 1.02 17.47
CA PRO A 69 -4.77 2.09 18.48
C PRO A 69 -3.95 3.32 18.11
N LYS A 70 -2.78 3.12 17.49
CA LYS A 70 -1.92 4.23 17.12
C LYS A 70 -2.17 4.72 15.70
N GLN A 71 -3.07 4.06 14.96
CA GLN A 71 -3.42 4.41 13.59
C GLN A 71 -2.19 4.45 12.70
N ARG A 72 -1.43 3.35 12.73
CA ARG A 72 -0.23 3.19 11.92
C ARG A 72 -0.20 1.84 11.25
N LEU A 73 0.25 1.84 10.01
CA LEU A 73 0.57 0.61 9.29
C LEU A 73 2.08 0.57 9.10
N VAL A 74 2.70 -0.49 9.59
CA VAL A 74 4.15 -0.65 9.43
C VAL A 74 4.40 -1.54 8.23
N ILE A 75 5.16 -1.04 7.27
CA ILE A 75 5.62 -1.84 6.13
C ILE A 75 7.14 -1.84 6.11
N THR A 76 7.72 -2.99 5.80
CA THR A 76 9.16 -3.15 5.84
C THR A 76 9.60 -4.33 4.98
N ASP A 77 10.81 -4.26 4.44
CA ASP A 77 11.44 -5.41 3.82
C ASP A 77 12.49 -6.05 4.76
N TYR A 78 12.52 -5.58 6.01
CA TYR A 78 13.45 -6.06 7.06
C TYR A 78 14.91 -5.81 6.71
N ASP A 79 15.17 -4.91 5.78
CA ASP A 79 16.52 -4.65 5.32
C ASP A 79 16.73 -3.17 5.01
N ARG A 80 16.15 -2.71 3.90
CA ARG A 80 16.42 -1.36 3.40
C ARG A 80 15.49 -0.29 3.97
N PHE A 81 14.26 -0.66 4.32
CA PHE A 81 13.30 0.35 4.75
C PHE A 81 12.33 -0.16 5.81
N THR A 82 11.84 0.77 6.59
CA THR A 82 10.68 0.59 7.46
C THR A 82 9.90 1.89 7.42
N PHE A 83 8.65 1.84 7.01
CA PHE A 83 7.76 3.00 6.98
C PHE A 83 6.60 2.79 7.94
N GLN A 84 6.21 3.86 8.62
CA GLN A 84 5.01 3.85 9.45
C GLN A 84 4.01 4.80 8.81
N LEU A 85 3.02 4.25 8.16
CA LEU A 85 2.04 5.03 7.41
C LEU A 85 0.86 5.41 8.30
N PRO A 86 0.47 6.69 8.34
CA PRO A 86 -0.69 7.11 9.12
C PRO A 86 -1.97 6.73 8.38
N ILE A 87 -2.73 5.81 8.96
CA ILE A 87 -3.93 5.28 8.32
C ILE A 87 -5.05 5.27 9.36
N SER A 88 -6.26 5.67 8.93
CA SER A 88 -7.40 5.76 9.83
C SER A 88 -7.73 4.41 10.45
N ARG A 89 -8.34 4.46 11.63
CA ARG A 89 -8.73 3.27 12.35
C ARG A 89 -9.65 2.37 11.53
N ASP A 90 -10.61 2.97 10.86
CA ASP A 90 -11.57 2.20 10.06
C ASP A 90 -10.87 1.49 8.89
N ALA A 91 -9.98 2.17 8.20
CA ALA A 91 -9.25 1.56 7.10
C ALA A 91 -8.35 0.43 7.58
N LEU A 92 -7.72 0.60 8.74
CA LEU A 92 -6.88 -0.46 9.32
C LEU A 92 -7.71 -1.67 9.72
N LYS A 93 -8.92 -1.45 10.26
CA LYS A 93 -9.80 -2.56 10.61
C LYS A 93 -10.21 -3.34 9.37
N GLN A 94 -10.52 -2.64 8.28
CA GLN A 94 -10.86 -3.31 7.02
C GLN A 94 -9.69 -4.12 6.49
N LEU A 95 -8.49 -3.57 6.55
CA LEU A 95 -7.30 -4.28 6.11
C LEU A 95 -7.06 -5.54 6.95
N LYS A 96 -7.20 -5.42 8.26
CA LYS A 96 -7.00 -6.55 9.16
C LYS A 96 -8.00 -7.66 8.86
N ALA A 97 -9.25 -7.31 8.57
CA ALA A 97 -10.27 -8.30 8.24
C ALA A 97 -9.91 -9.03 6.94
N LEU A 98 -9.42 -8.32 5.93
CA LEU A 98 -9.01 -8.94 4.68
C LEU A 98 -7.83 -9.89 4.86
N ILE A 99 -6.86 -9.50 5.66
CA ILE A 99 -5.70 -10.33 5.93
C ILE A 99 -6.11 -11.59 6.70
N THR A 100 -6.98 -11.44 7.69
CA THR A 100 -7.48 -12.56 8.48
C THR A 100 -8.23 -13.56 7.62
N LEU A 101 -9.11 -13.06 6.72
CA LEU A 101 -9.85 -13.94 5.82
C LEU A 101 -8.91 -14.71 4.91
N SER A 102 -7.89 -14.04 4.36
CA SER A 102 -6.90 -14.71 3.51
C SER A 102 -6.18 -15.81 4.26
N THR A 103 -5.83 -15.55 5.51
CA THR A 103 -5.13 -16.51 6.35
C THR A 103 -6.03 -17.71 6.66
N GLU A 104 -7.29 -17.47 6.94
CA GLU A 104 -8.23 -18.52 7.28
C GLU A 104 -8.54 -19.48 6.13
N LYS A 105 -8.37 -18.99 4.92
CA LYS A 105 -8.64 -19.82 3.73
C LYS A 105 -7.60 -20.92 3.50
N LYS A 106 -6.55 -20.90 4.22
CA LYS A 106 -5.54 -21.97 4.11
C LYS A 106 -5.98 -23.26 4.79
#